data_720033c26b9e4ed2facf88f191aafb69
#
_entry.id   720033c26b9e4ed2facf88f191aafb69
#
_cell.length_a   1.000
_cell.length_b   1.000
_cell.length_c   1.000
_cell.angle_alpha   90.00
_cell.angle_beta   90.00
_cell.angle_gamma   90.00
#
_symmetry.space_group_name_H-M   'P 1'
#
loop_
_entity.id
_entity.type
_entity.pdbx_description
1 polymer ?
#
loop_
_entity_poly.entity_id
_entity_poly.type
_entity_poly.pdbx_seq_one_letter_code
_entity_poly.pdbx_strand_id
1 'polypeptide(L)'
;MHYIPDLLQKKPFIFPEAPRWFRDAFYFCDIDAGTLYRIGADGTAQAIYVHGSPVSGWLRLDDGSLLVVAGLERRIVSVRDGVATTFADAKELVGWALNDLLRAPDGHCYVGAVDFNLFADPSKVGQPSPLVHVAPDGRASIATREIAFPNGMTILPSGELLVADSLTGELLAFTRQADGALTDRRVWGALPGEMPDGISLDAEGAVWIASHHRVLRVREGGEISDVVDMGSTRATACMLGGDDGRTLLITASDTHDRAEIRANGPSGALYTARVAVAGSGLPSIYVAAP
;
A
#
# COMPACT_ATOMS: atom_id res chain seq x y z
N MET A 1 20.26 -8.34 8.24
CA MET A 1 19.85 -9.50 9.11
C MET A 1 18.85 -10.38 8.38
N HIS A 2 18.67 -11.65 8.84
CA HIS A 2 17.63 -12.52 8.31
C HIS A 2 16.61 -12.82 9.40
N TYR A 3 15.33 -12.71 9.07
CA TYR A 3 14.22 -12.96 9.98
C TYR A 3 13.31 -14.04 9.39
N ILE A 4 12.69 -14.82 10.28
CA ILE A 4 11.62 -15.75 9.95
C ILE A 4 10.35 -15.19 10.59
N PRO A 5 9.28 -14.95 9.83
CA PRO A 5 8.07 -14.37 10.39
C PRO A 5 7.23 -15.42 11.12
N ASP A 6 6.52 -14.98 12.14
CA ASP A 6 5.51 -15.75 12.83
C ASP A 6 4.16 -15.60 12.13
N LEU A 7 3.44 -16.71 11.94
CA LEU A 7 2.08 -16.68 11.44
C LEU A 7 1.17 -16.08 12.52
N LEU A 8 0.61 -14.89 12.24
CA LEU A 8 -0.35 -14.24 13.14
C LEU A 8 -1.77 -14.80 12.94
N GLN A 9 -2.22 -14.85 11.69
CA GLN A 9 -3.55 -15.38 11.36
C GLN A 9 -3.58 -15.95 9.94
N LYS A 10 -4.08 -17.18 9.82
CA LYS A 10 -4.37 -17.83 8.54
C LYS A 10 -5.88 -17.93 8.35
N LYS A 11 -6.38 -17.35 7.21
CA LYS A 11 -7.82 -17.38 6.83
C LYS A 11 -8.74 -16.47 7.68
N PRO A 12 -9.85 -16.02 7.12
CA PRO A 12 -10.39 -16.36 5.80
C PRO A 12 -10.18 -15.24 4.76
N PHE A 13 -9.01 -14.65 4.65
CA PHE A 13 -8.77 -13.52 3.76
C PHE A 13 -8.58 -13.99 2.32
N ILE A 14 -9.11 -13.21 1.37
CA ILE A 14 -8.96 -13.49 -0.06
C ILE A 14 -7.63 -12.90 -0.54
N PHE A 15 -7.44 -11.58 -0.36
CA PHE A 15 -6.23 -10.88 -0.76
C PHE A 15 -5.96 -9.70 0.19
N PRO A 16 -5.35 -9.94 1.35
CA PRO A 16 -5.08 -8.90 2.34
C PRO A 16 -3.99 -7.95 1.85
N GLU A 17 -4.21 -6.65 2.05
CA GLU A 17 -3.40 -5.55 1.51
C GLU A 17 -3.46 -4.29 2.36
N ALA A 18 -2.66 -3.29 1.96
CA ALA A 18 -2.62 -1.95 2.52
C ALA A 18 -2.62 -1.94 4.07
N PRO A 19 -1.70 -2.64 4.73
CA PRO A 19 -1.62 -2.63 6.19
C PRO A 19 -1.26 -1.23 6.68
N ARG A 20 -1.85 -0.84 7.82
CA ARG A 20 -1.59 0.44 8.49
C ARG A 20 -1.50 0.23 9.99
N TRP A 21 -0.64 0.97 10.65
CA TRP A 21 -0.60 1.06 12.11
C TRP A 21 -1.23 2.37 12.56
N PHE A 22 -2.19 2.31 13.46
CA PHE A 22 -2.81 3.51 14.02
C PHE A 22 -3.06 3.36 15.52
N ARG A 23 -2.48 4.28 16.29
CA ARG A 23 -2.53 4.33 17.76
C ARG A 23 -2.03 3.02 18.39
N ASP A 24 -2.91 2.03 18.56
CA ASP A 24 -2.72 0.80 19.32
C ASP A 24 -3.02 -0.47 18.54
N ALA A 25 -3.30 -0.36 17.23
CA ALA A 25 -3.71 -1.50 16.44
C ALA A 25 -3.21 -1.44 15.00
N PHE A 26 -3.03 -2.62 14.42
CA PHE A 26 -2.90 -2.78 12.98
C PHE A 26 -4.27 -2.86 12.32
N TYR A 27 -4.32 -2.37 11.11
CA TYR A 27 -5.46 -2.41 10.21
C TYR A 27 -4.99 -2.85 8.83
N PHE A 28 -5.88 -3.43 8.03
CA PHE A 28 -5.60 -3.78 6.64
C PHE A 28 -6.91 -3.87 5.85
N CYS A 29 -6.83 -3.91 4.52
CA CYS A 29 -7.97 -4.27 3.70
C CYS A 29 -7.82 -5.69 3.14
N ASP A 30 -8.94 -6.35 2.87
CA ASP A 30 -9.03 -7.51 2.00
C ASP A 30 -9.65 -7.03 0.70
N ILE A 31 -8.84 -6.93 -0.35
CA ILE A 31 -9.23 -6.28 -1.61
C ILE A 31 -10.49 -6.89 -2.17
N ASP A 32 -10.48 -8.20 -2.41
CA ASP A 32 -11.60 -8.87 -3.10
C ASP A 32 -12.83 -9.05 -2.22
N ALA A 33 -12.65 -9.10 -0.90
CA ALA A 33 -13.75 -9.06 0.04
C ALA A 33 -14.36 -7.66 0.17
N GLY A 34 -13.69 -6.63 -0.32
CA GLY A 34 -14.12 -5.23 -0.17
C GLY A 34 -14.23 -4.79 1.29
N THR A 35 -13.37 -5.32 2.16
CA THR A 35 -13.54 -5.21 3.61
C THR A 35 -12.28 -4.65 4.28
N LEU A 36 -12.47 -3.70 5.19
CA LEU A 36 -11.42 -3.20 6.08
C LEU A 36 -11.50 -3.92 7.43
N TYR A 37 -10.35 -4.27 7.98
CA TYR A 37 -10.21 -4.97 9.24
C TYR A 37 -9.34 -4.20 10.23
N ARG A 38 -9.66 -4.34 11.52
CA ARG A 38 -8.79 -4.01 12.65
C ARG A 38 -8.32 -5.30 13.30
N ILE A 39 -7.04 -5.37 13.64
CA ILE A 39 -6.48 -6.50 14.41
C ILE A 39 -6.60 -6.14 15.90
N GLY A 40 -7.30 -6.98 16.64
CA GLY A 40 -7.44 -6.87 18.09
C GLY A 40 -6.15 -7.23 18.84
N ALA A 41 -6.11 -6.97 20.14
CA ALA A 41 -4.98 -7.31 21.01
C ALA A 41 -4.74 -8.84 21.10
N ASP A 42 -5.76 -9.64 20.83
CA ASP A 42 -5.70 -11.11 20.75
C ASP A 42 -5.23 -11.63 19.39
N GLY A 43 -4.87 -10.73 18.47
CA GLY A 43 -4.45 -11.06 17.10
C GLY A 43 -5.60 -11.37 16.15
N THR A 44 -6.87 -11.29 16.57
CA THR A 44 -8.01 -11.55 15.69
C THR A 44 -8.36 -10.33 14.84
N ALA A 45 -8.71 -10.55 13.57
CA ALA A 45 -9.17 -9.51 12.68
C ALA A 45 -10.69 -9.34 12.79
N GLN A 46 -11.14 -8.10 13.01
CA GLN A 46 -12.53 -7.70 13.08
C GLN A 46 -12.84 -6.75 11.93
N ALA A 47 -13.88 -7.03 11.15
CA ALA A 47 -14.34 -6.15 10.10
C ALA A 47 -14.88 -4.83 10.71
N ILE A 48 -14.37 -3.70 10.17
CA ILE A 48 -14.79 -2.35 10.59
C ILE A 48 -15.58 -1.60 9.52
N TYR A 49 -15.42 -2.02 8.25
CA TYR A 49 -16.16 -1.46 7.13
C TYR A 49 -16.23 -2.46 5.99
N VAL A 50 -17.36 -2.56 5.33
CA VAL A 50 -17.59 -3.38 4.12
C VAL A 50 -18.15 -2.47 3.02
N HIS A 51 -17.43 -2.39 1.91
CA HIS A 51 -17.80 -1.54 0.79
C HIS A 51 -18.71 -2.23 -0.22
N GLY A 52 -18.63 -3.56 -0.32
CA GLY A 52 -19.43 -4.34 -1.28
C GLY A 52 -18.84 -4.46 -2.69
N SER A 53 -17.73 -3.75 -2.98
CA SER A 53 -16.88 -3.93 -4.16
C SER A 53 -15.40 -3.87 -3.74
N PRO A 54 -14.44 -4.31 -4.59
CA PRO A 54 -13.02 -4.35 -4.22
C PRO A 54 -12.47 -3.01 -3.74
N VAL A 55 -11.76 -3.03 -2.61
CA VAL A 55 -11.06 -1.88 -2.02
C VAL A 55 -9.55 -2.14 -2.02
N SER A 56 -8.75 -1.26 -2.63
CA SER A 56 -7.33 -1.48 -2.85
C SER A 56 -6.41 -0.65 -1.96
N GLY A 57 -6.93 0.40 -1.33
CA GLY A 57 -6.19 1.26 -0.42
C GLY A 57 -7.15 2.01 0.51
N TRP A 58 -6.63 2.51 1.61
CA TRP A 58 -7.45 3.26 2.56
C TRP A 58 -6.57 4.07 3.52
N LEU A 59 -7.17 5.04 4.16
CA LEU A 59 -6.59 5.74 5.30
C LEU A 59 -7.69 6.27 6.23
N ARG A 60 -7.32 6.61 7.44
CA ARG A 60 -8.21 7.23 8.42
C ARG A 60 -7.86 8.71 8.57
N LEU A 61 -8.86 9.58 8.60
CA LEU A 61 -8.70 11.01 8.84
C LEU A 61 -8.76 11.34 10.34
N ASP A 62 -8.31 12.54 10.70
CA ASP A 62 -8.26 13.02 12.09
C ASP A 62 -9.63 13.05 12.76
N ASP A 63 -10.68 13.33 11.98
CA ASP A 63 -12.07 13.34 12.44
C ASP A 63 -12.68 11.94 12.59
N GLY A 64 -11.87 10.90 12.36
CA GLY A 64 -12.28 9.48 12.47
C GLY A 64 -12.95 8.92 11.24
N SER A 65 -13.23 9.71 10.21
CA SER A 65 -13.71 9.21 8.92
C SER A 65 -12.62 8.43 8.17
N LEU A 66 -13.03 7.61 7.20
CA LEU A 66 -12.11 6.86 6.34
C LEU A 66 -12.13 7.45 4.92
N LEU A 67 -10.98 7.48 4.27
CA LEU A 67 -10.91 7.50 2.81
C LEU A 67 -10.60 6.09 2.33
N VAL A 68 -11.40 5.60 1.39
CA VAL A 68 -11.32 4.23 0.89
C VAL A 68 -11.28 4.26 -0.62
N VAL A 69 -10.31 3.57 -1.20
CA VAL A 69 -10.17 3.44 -2.66
C VAL A 69 -11.07 2.31 -3.15
N ALA A 70 -12.18 2.64 -3.76
CA ALA A 70 -13.03 1.72 -4.52
C ALA A 70 -12.37 1.48 -5.89
N GLY A 71 -11.42 0.53 -5.93
CA GLY A 71 -10.45 0.41 -7.02
C GLY A 71 -11.09 0.28 -8.40
N LEU A 72 -11.97 -0.71 -8.60
CA LEU A 72 -12.66 -0.93 -9.88
C LEU A 72 -13.73 0.14 -10.21
N GLU A 73 -14.24 0.84 -9.20
CA GLU A 73 -15.12 2.00 -9.41
C GLU A 73 -14.37 3.25 -9.84
N ARG A 74 -13.03 3.25 -9.69
CA ARG A 74 -12.13 4.38 -9.95
C ARG A 74 -12.53 5.63 -9.18
N ARG A 75 -12.88 5.42 -7.88
CA ARG A 75 -13.28 6.46 -6.93
C ARG A 75 -12.57 6.31 -5.61
N ILE A 76 -12.41 7.43 -4.93
CA ILE A 76 -12.12 7.46 -3.51
C ILE A 76 -13.41 7.88 -2.81
N VAL A 77 -13.85 7.10 -1.84
CA VAL A 77 -15.02 7.40 -1.03
C VAL A 77 -14.60 7.83 0.37
N SER A 78 -15.28 8.83 0.90
CA SER A 78 -15.22 9.19 2.31
C SER A 78 -16.31 8.43 3.06
N VAL A 79 -15.94 7.74 4.13
CA VAL A 79 -16.86 6.95 4.96
C VAL A 79 -16.95 7.58 6.34
N ARG A 80 -18.16 8.02 6.71
CA ARG A 80 -18.45 8.56 8.04
C ARG A 80 -19.71 7.86 8.58
N ASP A 81 -19.62 7.33 9.79
CA ASP A 81 -20.72 6.61 10.46
C ASP A 81 -21.33 5.50 9.57
N GLY A 82 -20.46 4.80 8.82
CA GLY A 82 -20.86 3.73 7.90
C GLY A 82 -21.45 4.21 6.55
N VAL A 83 -21.62 5.51 6.36
CA VAL A 83 -22.15 6.09 5.12
C VAL A 83 -20.99 6.50 4.21
N ALA A 84 -20.96 5.95 2.99
CA ALA A 84 -19.98 6.29 1.97
C ALA A 84 -20.50 7.40 1.03
N THR A 85 -19.65 8.42 0.80
CA THR A 85 -19.89 9.47 -0.18
C THR A 85 -18.66 9.62 -1.07
N THR A 86 -18.85 9.96 -2.34
CA THR A 86 -17.71 10.18 -3.25
C THR A 86 -16.90 11.38 -2.76
N PHE A 87 -15.62 11.16 -2.47
CA PHE A 87 -14.64 12.21 -2.19
C PHE A 87 -13.93 12.66 -3.46
N ALA A 88 -13.46 11.70 -4.28
CA ALA A 88 -12.84 12.00 -5.57
C ALA A 88 -13.28 10.98 -6.62
N ASP A 89 -13.43 11.42 -7.86
CA ASP A 89 -13.76 10.59 -9.03
C ASP A 89 -12.63 10.66 -10.05
N ALA A 90 -12.03 9.52 -10.38
CA ALA A 90 -10.94 9.39 -11.34
C ALA A 90 -11.34 8.64 -12.61
N LYS A 91 -12.62 8.44 -12.88
CA LYS A 91 -13.11 7.64 -14.02
C LYS A 91 -12.63 8.14 -15.37
N GLU A 92 -12.55 9.46 -15.53
CA GLU A 92 -12.10 10.10 -16.77
C GLU A 92 -10.55 10.14 -16.88
N LEU A 93 -9.84 9.84 -15.79
CA LEU A 93 -8.38 9.91 -15.70
C LEU A 93 -7.71 8.55 -15.85
N VAL A 94 -8.41 7.46 -15.45
CA VAL A 94 -7.89 6.11 -15.31
C VAL A 94 -8.73 5.13 -16.10
N GLY A 95 -8.06 4.29 -16.89
CA GLY A 95 -8.74 3.36 -17.79
C GLY A 95 -9.34 2.14 -17.10
N TRP A 96 -8.71 1.62 -16.02
CA TRP A 96 -9.17 0.37 -15.41
C TRP A 96 -9.40 0.43 -13.91
N ALA A 97 -8.35 0.64 -13.09
CA ALA A 97 -8.47 0.54 -11.65
C ALA A 97 -7.55 1.49 -10.89
N LEU A 98 -7.95 1.88 -9.68
CA LEU A 98 -7.08 2.50 -8.69
C LEU A 98 -6.47 1.42 -7.79
N ASN A 99 -5.27 1.72 -7.22
CA ASN A 99 -4.51 0.87 -6.33
C ASN A 99 -4.31 1.54 -4.95
N ASP A 100 -3.13 1.45 -4.34
CA ASP A 100 -2.89 1.96 -2.99
C ASP A 100 -3.00 3.50 -2.90
N LEU A 101 -3.22 3.99 -1.70
CA LEU A 101 -3.46 5.40 -1.37
C LEU A 101 -2.46 5.86 -0.30
N LEU A 102 -1.83 7.00 -0.56
CA LEU A 102 -1.06 7.77 0.41
C LEU A 102 -1.65 9.16 0.55
N ARG A 103 -1.74 9.68 1.79
CA ARG A 103 -2.00 11.10 2.07
C ARG A 103 -0.76 11.75 2.63
N ALA A 104 -0.35 12.83 2.02
CA ALA A 104 0.76 13.65 2.48
C ALA A 104 0.34 14.60 3.62
N PRO A 105 1.31 15.19 4.37
CA PRO A 105 1.03 16.05 5.53
C PRO A 105 0.16 17.27 5.23
N ASP A 106 0.28 17.80 4.03
CA ASP A 106 -0.45 18.97 3.54
C ASP A 106 -1.88 18.64 3.06
N GLY A 107 -2.30 17.37 3.19
CA GLY A 107 -3.63 16.90 2.83
C GLY A 107 -3.80 16.44 1.40
N HIS A 108 -2.80 16.64 0.53
CA HIS A 108 -2.79 16.06 -0.81
C HIS A 108 -2.69 14.54 -0.76
N CYS A 109 -3.45 13.85 -1.61
CA CYS A 109 -3.38 12.39 -1.73
C CYS A 109 -2.76 11.98 -3.06
N TYR A 110 -2.05 10.85 -3.04
CA TYR A 110 -1.53 10.18 -4.23
C TYR A 110 -2.09 8.77 -4.27
N VAL A 111 -2.55 8.36 -5.44
CA VAL A 111 -3.21 7.07 -5.64
C VAL A 111 -2.60 6.39 -6.85
N GLY A 112 -2.05 5.22 -6.65
CA GLY A 112 -1.60 4.37 -7.73
C GLY A 112 -2.78 3.98 -8.63
N ALA A 113 -2.56 3.87 -9.92
CA ALA A 113 -3.61 3.46 -10.83
C ALA A 113 -3.07 2.57 -11.94
N VAL A 114 -3.95 1.87 -12.63
CA VAL A 114 -3.64 1.03 -13.79
C VAL A 114 -4.65 1.31 -14.89
N ASP A 115 -4.17 1.60 -16.10
CA ASP A 115 -5.03 1.96 -17.23
C ASP A 115 -5.63 0.76 -17.97
N PHE A 116 -5.15 -0.44 -17.68
CA PHE A 116 -5.58 -1.65 -18.40
C PHE A 116 -5.58 -2.87 -17.46
N ASN A 117 -6.43 -3.84 -17.77
CA ASN A 117 -6.48 -5.09 -17.04
C ASN A 117 -5.33 -6.01 -17.47
N LEU A 118 -4.27 -6.06 -16.66
CA LEU A 118 -3.07 -6.89 -16.87
C LEU A 118 -3.39 -8.38 -17.03
N PHE A 119 -4.45 -8.86 -16.36
CA PHE A 119 -4.85 -10.27 -16.42
C PHE A 119 -5.61 -10.59 -17.72
N ALA A 120 -6.32 -9.61 -18.29
CA ALA A 120 -7.02 -9.79 -19.56
C ALA A 120 -6.13 -9.53 -20.79
N ASP A 121 -5.15 -8.63 -20.67
CA ASP A 121 -4.25 -8.26 -21.76
C ASP A 121 -2.79 -8.14 -21.27
N PRO A 122 -2.08 -9.28 -21.12
CA PRO A 122 -0.67 -9.28 -20.71
C PRO A 122 0.27 -8.54 -21.65
N SER A 123 -0.14 -8.27 -22.90
CA SER A 123 0.69 -7.55 -23.88
C SER A 123 0.93 -6.09 -23.49
N LYS A 124 0.13 -5.56 -22.58
CA LYS A 124 0.24 -4.20 -22.06
C LYS A 124 1.14 -4.07 -20.84
N VAL A 125 1.65 -5.18 -20.31
CA VAL A 125 2.59 -5.17 -19.19
C VAL A 125 3.80 -4.28 -19.52
N GLY A 126 4.13 -3.36 -18.62
CA GLY A 126 5.23 -2.39 -18.78
C GLY A 126 4.85 -1.10 -19.52
N GLN A 127 3.60 -0.94 -19.96
CA GLN A 127 3.13 0.38 -20.41
C GLN A 127 2.97 1.30 -19.18
N PRO A 128 3.26 2.61 -19.31
CA PRO A 128 3.10 3.56 -18.23
C PRO A 128 1.67 3.60 -17.69
N SER A 129 1.56 3.60 -16.38
CA SER A 129 0.30 3.72 -15.64
C SER A 129 0.27 5.06 -14.88
N PRO A 130 -0.89 5.65 -14.65
CA PRO A 130 -0.96 6.94 -13.99
C PRO A 130 -0.75 6.81 -12.48
N LEU A 131 -0.11 7.82 -11.90
CA LEU A 131 -0.26 8.18 -10.51
C LEU A 131 -1.24 9.34 -10.44
N VAL A 132 -2.35 9.14 -9.73
CA VAL A 132 -3.39 10.17 -9.57
C VAL A 132 -3.08 11.03 -8.36
N HIS A 133 -3.14 12.33 -8.51
CA HIS A 133 -3.14 13.30 -7.44
C HIS A 133 -4.57 13.69 -7.09
N VAL A 134 -4.87 13.79 -5.80
CA VAL A 134 -6.16 14.29 -5.30
C VAL A 134 -5.89 15.42 -4.32
N ALA A 135 -6.38 16.60 -4.66
CA ALA A 135 -6.29 17.78 -3.81
C ALA A 135 -7.16 17.62 -2.53
N PRO A 136 -6.91 18.42 -1.47
CA PRO A 136 -7.71 18.36 -0.25
C PRO A 136 -9.21 18.59 -0.42
N ASP A 137 -9.61 19.25 -1.50
CA ASP A 137 -11.02 19.48 -1.88
C ASP A 137 -11.65 18.33 -2.68
N GLY A 138 -10.91 17.23 -2.93
CA GLY A 138 -11.37 16.06 -3.67
C GLY A 138 -11.16 16.14 -5.18
N ARG A 139 -10.62 17.23 -5.72
CA ARG A 139 -10.35 17.37 -7.15
C ARG A 139 -9.19 16.46 -7.55
N ALA A 140 -9.45 15.55 -8.51
CA ALA A 140 -8.48 14.60 -9.03
C ALA A 140 -7.80 15.10 -10.31
N SER A 141 -6.53 14.78 -10.47
CA SER A 141 -5.71 15.05 -11.66
C SER A 141 -4.61 13.99 -11.81
N ILE A 142 -3.95 13.92 -12.96
CA ILE A 142 -2.79 13.05 -13.14
C ILE A 142 -1.56 13.77 -12.58
N ALA A 143 -0.87 13.14 -11.63
CA ALA A 143 0.41 13.64 -11.10
C ALA A 143 1.57 13.29 -12.03
N THR A 144 1.62 12.06 -12.53
CA THR A 144 2.63 11.58 -13.50
C THR A 144 2.14 10.33 -14.23
N ARG A 145 2.76 10.03 -15.38
CA ARG A 145 2.64 8.78 -16.12
C ARG A 145 4.01 8.13 -16.37
N GLU A 146 4.97 8.38 -15.51
CA GLU A 146 6.35 7.89 -15.65
C GLU A 146 6.64 6.64 -14.80
N ILE A 147 5.61 5.88 -14.43
CA ILE A 147 5.67 4.69 -13.59
C ILE A 147 4.96 3.55 -14.34
N ALA A 148 5.55 2.37 -14.39
CA ALA A 148 4.94 1.26 -15.10
C ALA A 148 3.78 0.63 -14.32
N PHE A 149 3.96 0.45 -12.99
CA PHE A 149 2.90 -0.02 -12.09
C PHE A 149 3.09 0.60 -10.69
N PRO A 150 2.48 1.78 -10.43
CA PRO A 150 2.60 2.43 -9.14
C PRO A 150 1.91 1.61 -8.05
N ASN A 151 2.68 1.24 -7.03
CA ASN A 151 2.22 0.45 -5.89
C ASN A 151 2.50 1.19 -4.57
N GLY A 152 3.06 0.54 -3.56
CA GLY A 152 3.28 1.12 -2.25
C GLY A 152 4.01 2.47 -2.29
N MET A 153 3.59 3.38 -1.42
CA MET A 153 4.09 4.75 -1.38
C MET A 153 4.42 5.19 0.04
N THR A 154 5.38 6.10 0.17
CA THR A 154 5.67 6.78 1.44
C THR A 154 6.24 8.18 1.19
N ILE A 155 6.25 9.05 2.21
CA ILE A 155 6.97 10.32 2.18
C ILE A 155 8.32 10.12 2.85
N LEU A 156 9.40 10.40 2.13
CA LEU A 156 10.75 10.36 2.67
C LEU A 156 11.01 11.50 3.67
N PRO A 157 12.03 11.39 4.55
CA PRO A 157 12.42 12.49 5.44
C PRO A 157 12.79 13.78 4.70
N SER A 158 13.19 13.69 3.44
CA SER A 158 13.43 14.84 2.54
C SER A 158 12.14 15.57 2.13
N GLY A 159 10.96 14.97 2.34
CA GLY A 159 9.68 15.46 1.84
C GLY A 159 9.31 14.95 0.44
N GLU A 160 10.19 14.21 -0.22
CA GLU A 160 9.91 13.57 -1.51
C GLU A 160 8.86 12.46 -1.36
N LEU A 161 8.04 12.28 -2.39
CA LEU A 161 7.20 11.10 -2.54
C LEU A 161 8.03 9.93 -3.08
N LEU A 162 8.09 8.83 -2.38
CA LEU A 162 8.65 7.56 -2.85
C LEU A 162 7.52 6.65 -3.32
N VAL A 163 7.67 6.06 -4.49
CA VAL A 163 6.71 5.13 -5.09
C VAL A 163 7.44 3.86 -5.52
N ALA A 164 6.90 2.72 -5.14
CA ALA A 164 7.33 1.43 -5.66
C ALA A 164 6.78 1.22 -7.07
N ASP A 165 7.64 0.91 -8.03
CA ASP A 165 7.25 0.48 -9.37
C ASP A 165 7.42 -1.04 -9.47
N SER A 166 6.31 -1.76 -9.34
CA SER A 166 6.33 -3.23 -9.29
C SER A 166 6.87 -3.88 -10.55
N LEU A 167 6.72 -3.27 -11.72
CA LEU A 167 7.09 -3.88 -12.99
C LEU A 167 8.53 -3.60 -13.40
N THR A 168 9.13 -2.50 -12.95
CA THR A 168 10.54 -2.19 -13.24
C THR A 168 11.49 -2.67 -12.14
N GLY A 169 10.96 -2.97 -10.94
CA GLY A 169 11.79 -3.27 -9.76
C GLY A 169 12.49 -2.04 -9.21
N GLU A 170 11.96 -0.85 -9.46
CA GLU A 170 12.52 0.42 -9.03
C GLU A 170 11.71 1.05 -7.90
N LEU A 171 12.39 1.82 -7.07
CA LEU A 171 11.80 2.77 -6.15
C LEU A 171 12.07 4.17 -6.70
N LEU A 172 11.01 4.89 -7.03
CA LEU A 172 11.07 6.18 -7.70
C LEU A 172 10.76 7.29 -6.70
N ALA A 173 11.63 8.28 -6.59
CA ALA A 173 11.41 9.47 -5.78
C ALA A 173 11.05 10.67 -6.66
N PHE A 174 10.13 11.50 -6.15
CA PHE A 174 9.65 12.71 -6.82
C PHE A 174 9.64 13.87 -5.83
N THR A 175 10.10 15.04 -6.26
CA THR A 175 9.91 16.28 -5.52
C THR A 175 8.43 16.68 -5.55
N ARG A 176 7.84 16.90 -4.37
CA ARG A 176 6.47 17.36 -4.23
C ARG A 176 6.40 18.88 -4.23
N GLN A 177 5.54 19.44 -5.07
CA GLN A 177 5.24 20.87 -5.10
C GLN A 177 4.07 21.21 -4.16
N ALA A 178 3.93 22.47 -3.78
CA ALA A 178 2.89 22.92 -2.86
C ALA A 178 1.45 22.71 -3.38
N ASP A 179 1.27 22.60 -4.70
CA ASP A 179 -0.01 22.31 -5.35
C ASP A 179 -0.25 20.79 -5.54
N GLY A 180 0.67 19.95 -5.05
CA GLY A 180 0.63 18.50 -5.19
C GLY A 180 1.23 17.95 -6.50
N ALA A 181 1.72 18.82 -7.41
CA ALA A 181 2.43 18.37 -8.60
C ALA A 181 3.75 17.67 -8.23
N LEU A 182 4.19 16.76 -9.10
CA LEU A 182 5.44 16.02 -8.94
C LEU A 182 6.44 16.43 -10.00
N THR A 183 7.68 16.65 -9.57
CA THR A 183 8.82 17.01 -10.42
C THR A 183 10.07 16.19 -10.06
N ASP A 184 11.15 16.39 -10.81
CA ASP A 184 12.49 15.87 -10.49
C ASP A 184 12.51 14.37 -10.18
N ARG A 185 11.84 13.56 -11.03
CA ARG A 185 11.87 12.11 -10.92
C ARG A 185 13.30 11.59 -10.88
N ARG A 186 13.59 10.74 -9.90
CA ARG A 186 14.87 10.03 -9.79
C ARG A 186 14.67 8.58 -9.34
N VAL A 187 15.59 7.69 -9.67
CA VAL A 187 15.64 6.35 -9.08
C VAL A 187 16.25 6.49 -7.70
N TRP A 188 15.46 6.20 -6.65
CA TRP A 188 15.91 6.15 -5.27
C TRP A 188 16.64 4.85 -4.95
N GLY A 189 16.17 3.74 -5.54
CA GLY A 189 16.80 2.44 -5.44
C GLY A 189 16.34 1.52 -6.57
N ALA A 190 17.25 0.70 -7.08
CA ALA A 190 16.95 -0.32 -8.08
C ALA A 190 17.13 -1.71 -7.45
N LEU A 191 16.14 -2.58 -7.68
CA LEU A 191 16.06 -3.93 -7.13
C LEU A 191 15.87 -4.94 -8.27
N PRO A 192 16.91 -5.24 -9.04
CA PRO A 192 16.80 -6.12 -10.20
C PRO A 192 16.25 -7.50 -9.82
N GLY A 193 15.17 -7.91 -10.48
CA GLY A 193 14.51 -9.20 -10.25
C GLY A 193 13.50 -9.21 -9.09
N GLU A 194 13.35 -8.09 -8.38
CA GLU A 194 12.27 -7.91 -7.40
C GLU A 194 11.03 -7.30 -8.05
N MET A 195 9.89 -7.46 -7.37
CA MET A 195 8.62 -6.84 -7.71
C MET A 195 8.11 -6.09 -6.46
N PRO A 196 8.61 -4.87 -6.20
CA PRO A 196 8.24 -4.10 -5.03
C PRO A 196 6.74 -3.82 -5.00
N ASP A 197 6.09 -4.17 -3.89
CA ASP A 197 4.66 -4.04 -3.65
C ASP A 197 4.39 -3.04 -2.51
N GLY A 198 3.63 -3.38 -1.48
CA GLY A 198 3.40 -2.49 -0.36
C GLY A 198 4.67 -2.22 0.47
N ILE A 199 4.88 -0.97 0.91
CA ILE A 199 6.11 -0.51 1.56
C ILE A 199 5.86 0.18 2.90
N SER A 200 6.89 0.18 3.78
CA SER A 200 6.88 0.89 5.07
C SER A 200 8.23 1.53 5.39
N LEU A 201 8.23 2.83 5.68
CA LEU A 201 9.43 3.60 6.03
C LEU A 201 9.82 3.34 7.50
N ASP A 202 11.10 3.17 7.77
CA ASP A 202 11.65 3.07 9.13
C ASP A 202 12.28 4.38 9.63
N ALA A 203 12.66 4.38 10.91
CA ALA A 203 13.20 5.56 11.59
C ALA A 203 14.62 5.93 11.14
N GLU A 204 15.32 5.05 10.42
CA GLU A 204 16.65 5.33 9.83
C GLU A 204 16.56 5.77 8.36
N GLY A 205 15.34 5.91 7.82
CA GLY A 205 15.11 6.31 6.43
C GLY A 205 15.25 5.16 5.42
N ALA A 206 15.39 3.92 5.88
CA ALA A 206 15.30 2.75 5.03
C ALA A 206 13.83 2.33 4.85
N VAL A 207 13.54 1.59 3.79
CA VAL A 207 12.18 1.18 3.43
C VAL A 207 12.08 -0.33 3.45
N TRP A 208 11.11 -0.85 4.20
CA TRP A 208 10.70 -2.25 4.11
C TRP A 208 9.74 -2.42 2.95
N ILE A 209 9.94 -3.45 2.15
CA ILE A 209 9.29 -3.66 0.86
C ILE A 209 8.84 -5.10 0.75
N ALA A 210 7.55 -5.34 0.59
CA ALA A 210 7.06 -6.65 0.19
C ALA A 210 7.47 -6.93 -1.26
N SER A 211 8.06 -8.09 -1.52
CA SER A 211 8.43 -8.51 -2.87
C SER A 211 8.48 -10.03 -2.97
N HIS A 212 7.60 -10.60 -3.78
CA HIS A 212 7.53 -12.06 -3.97
C HIS A 212 7.47 -12.82 -2.64
N HIS A 213 8.45 -13.67 -2.38
CA HIS A 213 8.55 -14.53 -1.20
C HIS A 213 9.41 -13.92 -0.08
N ARG A 214 9.61 -12.59 -0.10
CA ARG A 214 10.45 -11.88 0.86
C ARG A 214 9.86 -10.54 1.24
N VAL A 215 10.26 -10.03 2.40
CA VAL A 215 10.17 -8.61 2.72
C VAL A 215 11.58 -8.10 2.93
N LEU A 216 11.95 -7.07 2.19
CA LEU A 216 13.32 -6.55 2.09
C LEU A 216 13.42 -5.20 2.79
N ARG A 217 14.44 -4.99 3.61
CA ARG A 217 14.80 -3.66 4.10
C ARG A 217 15.84 -3.05 3.17
N VAL A 218 15.49 -1.97 2.52
CA VAL A 218 16.28 -1.33 1.46
C VAL A 218 16.68 0.08 1.87
N ARG A 219 17.94 0.41 1.70
CA ARG A 219 18.48 1.77 1.83
C ARG A 219 18.50 2.49 0.50
N GLU A 220 18.60 3.81 0.52
CA GLU A 220 18.81 4.58 -0.69
C GLU A 220 20.03 4.07 -1.48
N GLY A 221 19.88 3.96 -2.78
CA GLY A 221 20.86 3.30 -3.66
C GLY A 221 20.55 1.82 -3.93
N GLY A 222 19.56 1.21 -3.24
CA GLY A 222 19.11 -0.16 -3.48
C GLY A 222 19.85 -1.23 -2.65
N GLU A 223 20.66 -0.84 -1.65
CA GLU A 223 21.31 -1.79 -0.73
C GLU A 223 20.25 -2.52 0.12
N ILE A 224 20.22 -3.85 0.03
CA ILE A 224 19.38 -4.70 0.88
C ILE A 224 20.15 -5.02 2.18
N SER A 225 19.70 -4.48 3.30
CA SER A 225 20.36 -4.68 4.60
C SER A 225 19.76 -5.81 5.42
N ASP A 226 18.46 -6.06 5.27
CA ASP A 226 17.71 -7.05 6.04
C ASP A 226 16.67 -7.75 5.16
N VAL A 227 16.34 -9.00 5.52
CA VAL A 227 15.39 -9.84 4.77
C VAL A 227 14.51 -10.59 5.74
N VAL A 228 13.20 -10.59 5.50
CA VAL A 228 12.25 -11.54 6.07
C VAL A 228 11.95 -12.58 4.99
N ASP A 229 12.21 -13.86 5.28
CA ASP A 229 11.96 -14.96 4.36
C ASP A 229 10.54 -15.49 4.58
N MET A 230 9.69 -15.38 3.55
CA MET A 230 8.29 -15.80 3.58
C MET A 230 8.08 -17.27 3.14
N GLY A 231 9.17 -17.99 2.83
CA GLY A 231 9.09 -19.36 2.33
C GLY A 231 8.37 -19.46 0.99
N SER A 232 7.27 -20.18 0.93
CA SER A 232 6.46 -20.33 -0.28
C SER A 232 5.34 -19.27 -0.43
N THR A 233 5.05 -18.51 0.63
CA THR A 233 3.98 -17.52 0.64
C THR A 233 4.47 -16.21 0.02
N ARG A 234 3.61 -15.50 -0.71
CA ARG A 234 3.94 -14.22 -1.34
C ARG A 234 3.49 -13.06 -0.44
N ALA A 235 4.42 -12.22 -0.04
CA ALA A 235 4.11 -10.95 0.60
C ALA A 235 3.41 -10.00 -0.38
N THR A 236 2.35 -9.34 0.07
CA THR A 236 1.62 -8.32 -0.68
C THR A 236 1.97 -6.93 -0.18
N ALA A 237 2.00 -6.73 1.15
CA ALA A 237 2.40 -5.46 1.73
C ALA A 237 3.00 -5.66 3.14
N CYS A 238 3.60 -4.60 3.67
CA CYS A 238 4.11 -4.60 5.04
C CYS A 238 3.91 -3.25 5.73
N MET A 239 3.85 -3.27 7.07
CA MET A 239 3.72 -2.08 7.90
C MET A 239 4.42 -2.25 9.24
N LEU A 240 5.29 -1.32 9.58
CA LEU A 240 5.89 -1.23 10.91
C LEU A 240 4.93 -0.64 11.93
N GLY A 241 4.87 -1.22 13.12
CA GLY A 241 4.01 -0.78 14.20
C GLY A 241 4.32 -1.52 15.50
N GLY A 242 3.30 -1.66 16.36
CA GLY A 242 3.45 -2.16 17.73
C GLY A 242 3.90 -1.06 18.69
N ASP A 243 3.83 -1.33 19.99
CA ASP A 243 4.07 -0.33 21.05
C ASP A 243 5.45 0.34 20.96
N ASP A 244 6.44 -0.39 20.47
CA ASP A 244 7.81 0.11 20.27
C ASP A 244 8.16 0.37 18.79
N GLY A 245 7.18 0.25 17.90
CA GLY A 245 7.34 0.45 16.46
C GLY A 245 8.14 -0.65 15.73
N ARG A 246 8.51 -1.74 16.39
CA ARG A 246 9.40 -2.78 15.84
C ARG A 246 8.70 -4.08 15.45
N THR A 247 7.39 -4.08 15.42
CA THR A 247 6.62 -5.19 14.87
C THR A 247 6.32 -4.89 13.40
N LEU A 248 6.83 -5.70 12.50
CA LEU A 248 6.51 -5.63 11.09
C LEU A 248 5.33 -6.57 10.84
N LEU A 249 4.14 -6.00 10.59
CA LEU A 249 3.00 -6.75 10.06
C LEU A 249 3.22 -6.98 8.57
N ILE A 250 2.97 -8.18 8.10
CA ILE A 250 3.07 -8.56 6.68
C ILE A 250 1.74 -9.18 6.28
N THR A 251 1.12 -8.60 5.26
CA THR A 251 -0.01 -9.22 4.55
C THR A 251 0.54 -10.09 3.44
N ALA A 252 -0.08 -11.24 3.21
CA ALA A 252 0.43 -12.22 2.27
C ALA A 252 -0.69 -13.07 1.67
N SER A 253 -0.41 -13.67 0.50
CA SER A 253 -1.28 -14.64 -0.15
C SER A 253 -0.42 -15.77 -0.74
N ASP A 254 -0.95 -16.99 -0.80
CA ASP A 254 -0.23 -18.11 -1.42
C ASP A 254 -0.09 -17.91 -2.94
N THR A 255 -0.98 -17.13 -3.55
CA THR A 255 -0.93 -16.78 -4.97
C THR A 255 -1.47 -15.37 -5.22
N HIS A 256 -0.98 -14.73 -6.28
CA HIS A 256 -1.54 -13.49 -6.83
C HIS A 256 -2.48 -13.76 -8.03
N ASP A 257 -2.62 -15.01 -8.44
CA ASP A 257 -3.53 -15.39 -9.53
C ASP A 257 -4.98 -15.45 -9.02
N ARG A 258 -5.78 -14.51 -9.50
CA ARG A 258 -7.21 -14.41 -9.13
C ARG A 258 -8.03 -15.62 -9.60
N ALA A 259 -7.61 -16.34 -10.64
CA ALA A 259 -8.27 -17.56 -11.07
C ALA A 259 -7.99 -18.71 -10.09
N GLU A 260 -6.73 -18.82 -9.62
CA GLU A 260 -6.37 -19.80 -8.59
C GLU A 260 -7.11 -19.52 -7.26
N ILE A 261 -7.18 -18.25 -6.83
CA ILE A 261 -7.91 -17.86 -5.62
C ILE A 261 -9.38 -18.26 -5.75
N ARG A 262 -10.01 -18.02 -6.89
CA ARG A 262 -11.41 -18.42 -7.13
C ARG A 262 -11.61 -19.93 -7.13
N ALA A 263 -10.65 -20.68 -7.68
CA ALA A 263 -10.75 -22.15 -7.76
C ALA A 263 -10.49 -22.84 -6.42
N ASN A 264 -9.52 -22.32 -5.64
CA ASN A 264 -9.00 -22.99 -4.44
C ASN A 264 -9.50 -22.35 -3.12
N GLY A 265 -10.20 -21.24 -3.21
CA GLY A 265 -10.69 -20.45 -2.06
C GLY A 265 -9.65 -19.49 -1.50
N PRO A 266 -9.98 -18.81 -0.38
CA PRO A 266 -9.12 -17.81 0.24
C PRO A 266 -7.75 -18.36 0.63
N SER A 267 -6.68 -17.65 0.29
CA SER A 267 -5.30 -18.02 0.61
C SER A 267 -4.55 -16.93 1.40
N GLY A 268 -5.23 -15.84 1.73
CA GLY A 268 -4.65 -14.72 2.45
C GLY A 268 -4.30 -15.04 3.90
N ALA A 269 -3.17 -14.52 4.35
CA ALA A 269 -2.66 -14.69 5.70
C ALA A 269 -1.97 -13.43 6.21
N LEU A 270 -1.85 -13.32 7.53
CA LEU A 270 -1.12 -12.25 8.22
C LEU A 270 0.05 -12.86 8.96
N TYR A 271 1.20 -12.24 8.85
CA TYR A 271 2.43 -12.60 9.56
C TYR A 271 2.98 -11.41 10.33
N THR A 272 3.80 -11.68 11.32
CA THR A 272 4.57 -10.66 12.03
C THR A 272 6.04 -11.06 12.12
N ALA A 273 6.92 -10.06 12.09
CA ALA A 273 8.32 -10.24 12.40
C ALA A 273 8.80 -9.14 13.36
N ARG A 274 9.69 -9.49 14.30
CA ARG A 274 10.33 -8.50 15.18
C ARG A 274 11.62 -8.02 14.52
N VAL A 275 11.71 -6.74 14.25
CA VAL A 275 12.83 -6.12 13.54
C VAL A 275 13.62 -5.15 14.44
N ALA A 276 14.87 -4.86 14.05
CA ALA A 276 15.79 -4.07 14.87
C ALA A 276 15.43 -2.56 14.88
N VAL A 277 14.96 -2.03 13.75
CA VAL A 277 14.69 -0.59 13.58
C VAL A 277 13.18 -0.34 13.65
N ALA A 278 12.78 0.65 14.43
CA ALA A 278 11.38 1.03 14.56
C ALA A 278 10.86 1.73 13.30
N GLY A 279 9.56 1.71 13.08
CA GLY A 279 8.90 2.44 12.00
C GLY A 279 8.93 3.95 12.22
N SER A 280 8.88 4.69 11.12
CA SER A 280 8.67 6.15 11.12
C SER A 280 7.20 6.53 11.32
N GLY A 281 6.28 5.55 11.29
CA GLY A 281 4.83 5.77 11.26
C GLY A 281 4.24 5.93 9.85
N LEU A 282 5.05 5.93 8.81
CA LEU A 282 4.61 6.08 7.41
C LEU A 282 4.69 4.75 6.64
N PRO A 283 3.72 4.45 5.79
CA PRO A 283 2.62 5.28 5.26
C PRO A 283 1.35 5.29 6.12
N SER A 284 1.44 5.03 7.39
CA SER A 284 0.28 5.12 8.27
C SER A 284 -0.33 6.51 8.28
N ILE A 285 -1.46 6.61 8.93
CA ILE A 285 -2.27 7.80 9.07
C ILE A 285 -1.40 9.00 9.43
N TYR A 286 -1.35 9.96 8.55
CA TYR A 286 -0.79 11.24 8.86
C TYR A 286 -1.81 12.04 9.65
N VAL A 287 -1.61 12.09 10.96
CA VAL A 287 -2.27 13.10 11.79
C VAL A 287 -1.44 14.36 11.59
N ALA A 288 -2.01 15.40 11.00
CA ALA A 288 -1.38 16.70 11.05
C ALA A 288 -1.12 17.03 12.52
N ALA A 289 0.11 17.40 12.86
CA ALA A 289 0.38 17.94 14.19
C ALA A 289 -0.55 19.13 14.44
N PRO A 290 -1.06 19.28 15.66
CA PRO A 290 -1.94 20.39 16.00
C PRO A 290 -1.30 21.73 15.76
#